data_886decb0a989b090f570b983ac1e17b2
#
_entry.id   886decb0a989b090f570b983ac1e17b2
#
_cell.length_a   1.000
_cell.length_b   1.000
_cell.length_c   1.000
_cell.angle_alpha   90.00
_cell.angle_beta   90.00
_cell.angle_gamma   90.00
#
_symmetry.space_group_name_H-M   'P 1'
#
loop_
_entity.id
_entity.type
_entity.pdbx_description
1 polymer ?
#
loop_
_entity_poly.entity_id
_entity_poly.type
_entity_poly.pdbx_seq_one_letter_code
_entity_poly.pdbx_strand_id
1 'polypeptide(L)' 'MKITNQTTKNAIKAQIMMANFTMAEVVDALSMEYGWSDSLSNFSSKLSRESLRYKEALELAEVLGYEIVWKKKGEN' A
#
# COMPACT_ATOMS: atom_id res chain seq x y z
N MET A 1 -15.86 18.71 -6.78
CA MET A 1 -14.46 18.90 -6.80
C MET A 1 -13.71 17.59 -6.65
N LYS A 2 -12.72 17.39 -7.40
CA LYS A 2 -12.05 16.15 -7.32
C LYS A 2 -10.65 16.32 -6.79
N ILE A 3 -10.16 15.30 -6.19
CA ILE A 3 -8.85 15.31 -5.62
C ILE A 3 -7.89 14.78 -6.63
N THR A 4 -7.15 15.69 -7.22
CA THR A 4 -6.27 15.29 -8.30
C THR A 4 -4.82 15.29 -7.90
N ASN A 5 -4.51 15.76 -6.69
CA ASN A 5 -3.12 15.89 -6.31
C ASN A 5 -2.63 14.78 -5.42
N GLN A 6 -3.49 13.84 -5.11
CA GLN A 6 -3.09 12.76 -4.25
C GLN A 6 -2.30 11.75 -5.04
N THR A 7 -1.04 11.57 -4.68
CA THR A 7 -0.21 10.60 -5.36
C THR A 7 -0.49 9.21 -4.82
N THR A 8 -0.07 8.20 -5.57
CA THR A 8 -0.18 6.83 -5.11
C THR A 8 0.50 6.65 -3.76
N LYS A 9 1.66 7.26 -3.59
CA LYS A 9 2.39 7.15 -2.34
C LYS A 9 1.57 7.69 -1.18
N ASN A 10 0.98 8.88 -1.35
CA ASN A 10 0.21 9.50 -0.28
C ASN A 10 -1.05 8.70 0.04
N ALA A 11 -1.70 8.17 -0.99
CA ALA A 11 -2.90 7.38 -0.78
C ALA A 11 -2.59 6.12 0.04
N ILE A 12 -1.49 5.46 -0.28
CA ILE A 12 -1.11 4.25 0.43
C ILE A 12 -0.64 4.57 1.83
N LYS A 13 0.12 5.65 2.00
CA LYS A 13 0.55 6.06 3.34
C LYS A 13 -0.65 6.35 4.23
N ALA A 14 -1.70 6.95 3.68
CA ALA A 14 -2.90 7.22 4.46
C ALA A 14 -3.54 5.92 4.94
N GLN A 15 -3.60 4.92 4.08
CA GLN A 15 -4.16 3.62 4.47
C GLN A 15 -3.32 2.97 5.55
N ILE A 16 -2.01 3.08 5.45
CA ILE A 16 -1.11 2.53 6.44
C ILE A 16 -1.35 3.17 7.80
N MET A 17 -1.47 4.48 7.81
CA MET A 17 -1.73 5.22 9.05
C MET A 17 -3.08 4.85 9.64
N MET A 18 -4.09 4.73 8.79
CA MET A 18 -5.42 4.38 9.27
C MET A 18 -5.47 2.97 9.84
N ALA A 19 -4.56 2.11 9.40
CA ALA A 19 -4.45 0.76 9.95
C ALA A 19 -3.58 0.72 11.19
N ASN A 20 -3.11 1.87 11.65
CA ASN A 20 -2.27 1.99 12.84
C ASN A 20 -0.91 1.34 12.70
N PHE A 21 -0.36 1.41 11.51
CA PHE A 21 1.00 0.93 11.24
C PHE A 21 1.89 2.11 10.93
N THR A 22 3.17 1.96 11.25
CA THR A 22 4.18 2.86 10.68
C THR A 22 4.71 2.26 9.40
N MET A 23 5.36 3.07 8.59
CA MET A 23 5.96 2.57 7.36
C MET A 23 6.97 1.48 7.65
N ALA A 24 7.75 1.65 8.71
CA ALA A 24 8.76 0.66 9.08
C ALA A 24 8.13 -0.66 9.49
N GLU A 25 7.02 -0.60 10.21
CA GLU A 25 6.33 -1.81 10.63
C GLU A 25 5.78 -2.58 9.44
N VAL A 26 5.27 -1.85 8.46
CA VAL A 26 4.74 -2.48 7.25
C VAL A 26 5.85 -3.17 6.46
N VAL A 27 6.98 -2.49 6.30
CA VAL A 27 8.11 -3.06 5.59
C VAL A 27 8.59 -4.33 6.29
N ASP A 28 8.65 -4.29 7.61
CA ASP A 28 9.07 -5.43 8.39
C ASP A 28 8.14 -6.62 8.19
N ALA A 29 6.84 -6.38 8.25
CA ALA A 29 5.86 -7.44 8.08
C ALA A 29 5.90 -8.02 6.67
N LEU A 30 6.02 -7.16 5.65
CA LEU A 30 6.10 -7.62 4.28
C LEU A 30 7.35 -8.46 4.04
N SER A 31 8.46 -8.06 4.67
CA SER A 31 9.69 -8.81 4.56
C SER A 31 9.55 -10.19 5.19
N MET A 32 8.94 -10.26 6.35
CA MET A 32 8.81 -11.51 7.07
C MET A 32 7.80 -12.45 6.44
N GLU A 33 6.70 -11.91 5.93
CA GLU A 33 5.62 -12.78 5.45
C GLU A 33 5.71 -13.09 3.97
N TYR A 34 6.26 -12.17 3.19
CA TYR A 34 6.26 -12.31 1.74
C TYR A 34 7.63 -12.20 1.11
N GLY A 35 8.65 -12.02 1.92
CA GLY A 35 10.02 -11.97 1.39
C GLY A 35 10.38 -10.69 0.68
N TRP A 36 9.68 -9.60 0.95
CA TRP A 36 10.04 -8.31 0.37
C TRP A 36 11.36 -7.83 0.96
N SER A 37 12.00 -6.92 0.27
CA SER A 37 13.17 -6.24 0.82
C SER A 37 12.78 -5.54 2.11
N ASP A 38 13.65 -5.60 3.11
CA ASP A 38 13.39 -4.93 4.37
C ASP A 38 13.88 -3.48 4.38
N SER A 39 14.17 -2.93 3.21
CA SER A 39 14.63 -1.57 3.09
C SER A 39 13.46 -0.61 2.99
N LEU A 40 13.34 0.27 3.96
CA LEU A 40 12.30 1.30 3.95
C LEU A 40 12.47 2.20 2.75
N SER A 41 13.70 2.50 2.39
CA SER A 41 14.00 3.34 1.24
C SER A 41 13.49 2.69 -0.05
N ASN A 42 13.66 1.39 -0.19
CA ASN A 42 13.18 0.65 -1.33
C ASN A 42 11.65 0.72 -1.44
N PHE A 43 10.99 0.50 -0.33
CA PHE A 43 9.53 0.54 -0.29
C PHE A 43 9.05 1.95 -0.67
N SER A 44 9.65 2.96 -0.08
CA SER A 44 9.28 4.34 -0.35
C SER A 44 9.47 4.69 -1.83
N SER A 45 10.59 4.25 -2.40
CA SER A 45 10.85 4.48 -3.83
C SER A 45 9.83 3.77 -4.71
N LYS A 46 9.47 2.55 -4.35
CA LYS A 46 8.49 1.79 -5.11
C LYS A 46 7.15 2.53 -5.14
N LEU A 47 6.74 3.07 -4.02
CA LEU A 47 5.51 3.84 -3.95
C LEU A 47 5.60 5.14 -4.76
N SER A 48 6.74 5.82 -4.66
CA SER A 48 6.92 7.08 -5.38
C SER A 48 6.91 6.90 -6.89
N ARG A 49 7.48 5.81 -7.37
CA ARG A 49 7.52 5.53 -8.79
C ARG A 49 6.25 4.84 -9.29
N GLU A 50 5.34 4.55 -8.38
CA GLU A 50 4.09 3.88 -8.72
C GLU A 50 4.35 2.56 -9.43
N SER A 51 5.37 1.84 -8.95
CA SER A 51 5.77 0.57 -9.56
C SER A 51 5.30 -0.63 -8.75
N LEU A 52 4.32 -0.44 -7.89
CA LEU A 52 3.75 -1.52 -7.11
C LEU A 52 2.94 -2.42 -8.03
N ARG A 53 3.28 -3.70 -8.06
CA ARG A 53 2.54 -4.65 -8.87
C ARG A 53 1.25 -5.02 -8.17
N TYR A 54 0.28 -5.51 -8.95
CA TYR A 54 -1.00 -5.88 -8.37
C TYR A 54 -0.85 -6.92 -7.25
N LYS A 55 -0.02 -7.92 -7.49
CA LYS A 55 0.23 -8.93 -6.47
C LYS A 55 0.79 -8.30 -5.20
N GLU A 56 1.68 -7.34 -5.37
CA GLU A 56 2.26 -6.65 -4.22
C GLU A 56 1.22 -5.82 -3.48
N ALA A 57 0.30 -5.21 -4.23
CA ALA A 57 -0.78 -4.46 -3.60
C ALA A 57 -1.67 -5.36 -2.76
N LEU A 58 -1.93 -6.57 -3.25
CA LEU A 58 -2.72 -7.53 -2.48
C LEU A 58 -2.01 -7.94 -1.19
N GLU A 59 -0.70 -8.16 -1.28
CA GLU A 59 0.08 -8.54 -0.11
C GLU A 59 0.14 -7.41 0.91
N LEU A 60 0.28 -6.19 0.43
CA LEU A 60 0.27 -5.03 1.30
C LEU A 60 -1.08 -4.90 2.01
N ALA A 61 -2.16 -5.06 1.27
CA ALA A 61 -3.49 -4.98 1.86
C ALA A 61 -3.66 -6.05 2.94
N GLU A 62 -3.17 -7.25 2.67
CA GLU A 62 -3.26 -8.35 3.62
C GLU A 62 -2.56 -8.00 4.93
N VAL A 63 -1.37 -7.45 4.85
CA VAL A 63 -0.62 -7.05 6.04
C VAL A 63 -1.38 -6.02 6.84
N LEU A 64 -2.07 -5.10 6.17
CA LEU A 64 -2.80 -4.04 6.85
C LEU A 64 -4.17 -4.49 7.36
N GLY A 65 -4.58 -5.70 7.02
CA GLY A 65 -5.89 -6.19 7.44
C GLY A 65 -7.03 -5.76 6.53
N TYR A 66 -6.71 -5.40 5.30
CA TYR A 66 -7.72 -4.99 4.31
C TYR A 66 -7.79 -6.00 3.19
N GLU A 67 -8.83 -5.90 2.40
CA GLU A 67 -8.89 -6.65 1.15
C GLU A 67 -9.19 -5.71 0.01
N ILE A 68 -8.74 -6.07 -1.17
CA ILE A 68 -8.97 -5.29 -2.36
C ILE A 68 -10.16 -5.89 -3.09
N VAL A 69 -11.17 -5.07 -3.34
CA VAL A 69 -12.43 -5.53 -3.92
C VAL A 69 -12.69 -4.77 -5.19
N TRP A 70 -13.11 -5.49 -6.23
CA TRP A 70 -13.52 -4.87 -7.48
C TRP A 70 -15.00 -4.56 -7.40
N LYS A 71 -15.33 -3.33 -7.72
CA LYS A 71 -16.70 -2.88 -7.64
C LYS A 71 -17.11 -2.26 -8.95
N LYS A 72 -18.25 -2.67 -9.46
CA LYS A 72 -18.71 -2.18 -10.73
C LYS A 72 -19.14 -0.73 -10.60
N LYS A 73 -18.68 0.10 -11.52
CA LYS A 73 -19.01 1.50 -11.49
C LYS A 73 -20.49 1.70 -11.71
N GLY A 74 -21.05 2.68 -11.03
CA GLY A 74 -22.45 3.01 -11.20
C GLY A 74 -23.39 2.21 -10.34
N GLU A 75 -22.88 1.30 -9.52
CA GLU A 75 -23.69 0.51 -8.60
C GLU A 75 -23.51 0.99 -7.19
N ASN A 76 -24.56 0.89 -6.41
CA ASN A 76 -24.50 1.31 -5.01
C ASN A 76 -24.44 0.17 -4.05
#